data_9cd1f314ada28a59cbce9f3ded01ec7f
#
_entry.id   9cd1f314ada28a59cbce9f3ded01ec7f
#
_cell.length_a   1.000
_cell.length_b   1.000
_cell.length_c   1.000
_cell.angle_alpha   90.00
_cell.angle_beta   90.00
_cell.angle_gamma   90.00
#
_symmetry.space_group_name_H-M   'P 1'
#
loop_
_entity.id
_entity.type
_entity.pdbx_description
1 polymer ?
#
loop_
_entity_poly.entity_id
_entity_poly.type
_entity_poly.pdbx_seq_one_letter_code
_entity_poly.pdbx_strand_id
1 'polypeptide(L)'
;LMSAQSWSLLGGGGKVVFRRHEMANVDPRSHAANKAALEGFSPEKLPFLVDFWLFFTAMMLGIGAGVTVVNNLSQMVSAYPSLAPDAAATSRSLMKLLACTNTLGRLASGSLSDKLAHKVGRVQFTVYLLALMALGQFALAIGLGGTTAPMVGLVVGVVVVGWAFGALFWATPLLVMELFGPKNFGANRGLVGLSPAIGGY
;
A
#
# COMPACT_ATOMS: atom_id res chain seq x y z
N LEU A 1 35.31 25.85 19.12
CA LEU A 1 34.00 26.33 19.57
C LEU A 1 33.09 26.56 18.37
N MET A 2 32.44 25.51 17.86
CA MET A 2 31.31 25.65 16.96
C MET A 2 30.21 24.73 17.45
N SER A 3 29.07 25.34 17.74
CA SER A 3 27.89 24.76 18.35
C SER A 3 27.26 23.62 17.54
N ALA A 4 26.90 22.56 18.23
CA ALA A 4 26.11 21.47 17.69
C ALA A 4 24.70 22.00 17.37
N GLN A 5 24.33 22.07 16.08
CA GLN A 5 22.95 22.25 15.67
C GLN A 5 22.25 20.90 15.73
N SER A 6 21.37 20.78 16.72
CA SER A 6 20.44 19.65 16.82
C SER A 6 19.22 19.94 15.96
N TRP A 7 19.00 19.15 14.92
CA TRP A 7 17.74 19.12 14.20
C TRP A 7 16.80 18.16 14.88
N SER A 8 15.85 18.66 15.63
CA SER A 8 14.74 17.86 16.15
C SER A 8 13.63 17.85 15.10
N LEU A 9 13.42 16.72 14.45
CA LEU A 9 12.18 16.48 13.73
C LEU A 9 11.10 16.15 14.75
N LEU A 10 10.09 16.99 14.82
CA LEU A 10 8.88 16.84 15.62
C LEU A 10 8.11 15.61 15.16
N GLY A 11 8.04 14.59 16.01
CA GLY A 11 7.15 13.45 15.83
C GLY A 11 7.73 12.14 16.32
N GLY A 12 7.54 11.79 17.62
CA GLY A 12 7.65 10.44 18.14
C GLY A 12 9.05 9.89 18.41
N GLY A 13 9.45 9.99 19.60
CA GLY A 13 10.43 9.31 20.47
C GLY A 13 11.48 8.36 19.90
N GLY A 14 12.26 8.74 18.92
CA GLY A 14 13.48 8.04 18.54
C GLY A 14 14.56 9.07 18.23
N LYS A 15 15.40 9.41 19.22
CA LYS A 15 16.58 10.26 18.99
C LYS A 15 17.58 9.50 18.12
N VAL A 16 17.58 9.73 16.83
CA VAL A 16 18.74 9.41 16.00
C VAL A 16 19.79 10.50 16.27
N VAL A 17 20.55 10.30 17.32
CA VAL A 17 21.73 11.12 17.62
C VAL A 17 22.85 10.60 16.73
N PHE A 18 23.09 11.28 15.61
CA PHE A 18 24.34 11.11 14.86
C PHE A 18 25.50 11.66 15.70
N ARG A 19 26.12 10.83 16.54
CA ARG A 19 27.37 11.16 17.21
C ARG A 19 28.52 11.07 16.22
N ARG A 20 28.99 12.22 15.79
CA ARG A 20 30.17 12.36 14.92
C ARG A 20 31.44 11.71 15.55
N HIS A 21 31.47 11.47 16.84
CA HIS A 21 32.61 10.88 17.56
C HIS A 21 32.67 9.34 17.53
N GLU A 22 31.61 8.66 17.14
CA GLU A 22 31.62 7.20 17.02
C GLU A 22 32.12 6.70 15.66
N MET A 23 32.31 7.59 14.68
CA MET A 23 32.81 7.22 13.34
C MET A 23 34.30 6.85 13.31
N ALA A 24 35.05 7.08 14.38
CA ALA A 24 36.48 6.79 14.40
C ALA A 24 36.81 5.32 14.68
N ASN A 25 35.83 4.50 15.08
CA ASN A 25 36.09 3.11 15.50
C ASN A 25 35.05 2.12 14.95
N VAL A 26 34.41 2.43 13.81
CA VAL A 26 33.46 1.52 13.17
C VAL A 26 34.22 0.56 12.28
N ASP A 27 34.04 -0.75 12.51
CA ASP A 27 34.60 -1.84 11.71
C ASP A 27 34.38 -1.54 10.21
N PRO A 28 35.44 -1.58 9.35
CA PRO A 28 35.33 -1.38 7.91
C PRO A 28 34.26 -2.26 7.25
N ARG A 29 33.94 -3.42 7.82
CA ARG A 29 32.89 -4.32 7.37
C ARG A 29 31.49 -3.72 7.58
N SER A 30 31.29 -3.01 8.70
CA SER A 30 30.01 -2.35 8.98
C SER A 30 29.80 -1.12 8.08
N HIS A 31 30.87 -0.39 7.73
CA HIS A 31 30.81 0.71 6.78
C HIS A 31 30.46 0.23 5.37
N ALA A 32 31.04 -0.88 4.91
CA ALA A 32 30.73 -1.49 3.63
C ALA A 32 29.29 -2.01 3.57
N ALA A 33 28.82 -2.65 4.64
CA ALA A 33 27.44 -3.13 4.75
C ALA A 33 26.42 -1.97 4.77
N ASN A 34 26.68 -0.90 5.52
CA ASN A 34 25.84 0.30 5.55
C ASN A 34 25.83 1.04 4.21
N LYS A 35 26.98 1.11 3.54
CA LYS A 35 27.08 1.69 2.21
C LYS A 35 26.30 0.86 1.19
N ALA A 36 26.42 -0.47 1.22
CA ALA A 36 25.66 -1.36 0.34
C ALA A 36 24.14 -1.25 0.58
N ALA A 37 23.70 -1.14 1.85
CA ALA A 37 22.30 -0.91 2.21
C ALA A 37 21.77 0.44 1.71
N LEU A 38 22.60 1.49 1.73
CA LEU A 38 22.26 2.83 1.21
C LEU A 38 22.28 2.88 -0.32
N GLU A 39 23.14 2.09 -0.96
CA GLU A 39 23.21 2.04 -2.44
C GLU A 39 22.00 1.33 -3.04
N GLY A 40 21.44 0.32 -2.35
CA GLY A 40 20.28 -0.41 -2.81
C GLY A 40 20.49 -1.13 -4.15
N PHE A 41 19.41 -1.66 -4.69
CA PHE A 41 19.47 -2.36 -5.97
C PHE A 41 19.27 -1.40 -7.16
N SER A 42 20.05 -1.60 -8.24
CA SER A 42 19.81 -0.92 -9.51
C SER A 42 18.58 -1.52 -10.20
N PRO A 43 17.82 -0.72 -11.00
CA PRO A 43 16.61 -1.18 -11.68
C PRO A 43 16.84 -2.39 -12.59
N GLU A 44 18.03 -2.48 -13.18
CA GLU A 44 18.43 -3.57 -14.08
C GLU A 44 18.54 -4.93 -13.37
N LYS A 45 18.84 -4.91 -12.06
CA LYS A 45 19.00 -6.11 -11.23
C LYS A 45 17.68 -6.58 -10.60
N LEU A 46 16.67 -5.70 -10.47
CA LEU A 46 15.40 -6.03 -9.85
C LEU A 46 14.71 -7.27 -10.47
N PRO A 47 14.61 -7.41 -11.80
CA PRO A 47 13.93 -8.55 -12.41
C PRO A 47 14.59 -9.91 -12.12
N PHE A 48 15.83 -9.91 -11.61
CA PHE A 48 16.54 -11.14 -11.24
C PHE A 48 16.35 -11.52 -9.77
N LEU A 49 15.65 -10.68 -8.98
CA LEU A 49 15.38 -10.93 -7.58
C LEU A 49 14.00 -11.60 -7.41
N VAL A 50 13.97 -12.69 -6.65
CA VAL A 50 12.71 -13.37 -6.30
C VAL A 50 11.80 -12.44 -5.50
N ASP A 51 12.38 -11.67 -4.57
CA ASP A 51 11.65 -10.71 -3.73
C ASP A 51 10.93 -9.64 -4.56
N PHE A 52 11.52 -9.22 -5.68
CA PHE A 52 10.86 -8.30 -6.61
C PHE A 52 9.59 -8.91 -7.20
N TRP A 53 9.64 -10.15 -7.69
CA TRP A 53 8.48 -10.80 -8.30
C TRP A 53 7.39 -11.14 -7.28
N LEU A 54 7.77 -11.55 -6.08
CA LEU A 54 6.81 -11.75 -4.99
C LEU A 54 6.09 -10.45 -4.65
N PHE A 55 6.84 -9.36 -4.48
CA PHE A 55 6.27 -8.05 -4.19
C PHE A 55 5.45 -7.51 -5.36
N PHE A 56 5.96 -7.64 -6.59
CA PHE A 56 5.25 -7.24 -7.82
C PHE A 56 3.91 -7.94 -7.94
N THR A 57 3.89 -9.27 -7.78
CA THR A 57 2.67 -10.09 -7.85
C THR A 57 1.70 -9.74 -6.72
N ALA A 58 2.19 -9.53 -5.51
CA ALA A 58 1.36 -9.11 -4.38
C ALA A 58 0.68 -7.76 -4.65
N MET A 59 1.41 -6.78 -5.21
CA MET A 59 0.85 -5.47 -5.57
C MET A 59 -0.08 -5.56 -6.80
N MET A 60 0.25 -6.41 -7.77
CA MET A 60 -0.60 -6.69 -8.93
C MET A 60 -1.96 -7.24 -8.49
N LEU A 61 -1.98 -8.24 -7.62
CA LEU A 61 -3.22 -8.82 -7.11
C LEU A 61 -3.96 -7.87 -6.16
N GLY A 62 -3.25 -7.21 -5.25
CA GLY A 62 -3.87 -6.34 -4.25
C GLY A 62 -4.40 -5.04 -4.83
N ILE A 63 -3.53 -4.23 -5.44
CA ILE A 63 -3.92 -2.94 -6.01
C ILE A 63 -4.71 -3.14 -7.30
N GLY A 64 -4.34 -4.12 -8.13
CA GLY A 64 -5.07 -4.46 -9.36
C GLY A 64 -6.52 -4.82 -9.09
N ALA A 65 -6.80 -5.64 -8.07
CA ALA A 65 -8.17 -5.94 -7.66
C ALA A 65 -8.97 -4.67 -7.28
N GLY A 66 -8.33 -3.70 -6.63
CA GLY A 66 -8.96 -2.40 -6.34
C GLY A 66 -9.25 -1.60 -7.61
N VAL A 67 -8.31 -1.56 -8.56
CA VAL A 67 -8.50 -0.91 -9.88
C VAL A 67 -9.66 -1.56 -10.63
N THR A 68 -9.75 -2.90 -10.63
CA THR A 68 -10.86 -3.64 -11.26
C THR A 68 -12.21 -3.21 -10.69
N VAL A 69 -12.33 -3.06 -9.36
CA VAL A 69 -13.57 -2.58 -8.74
C VAL A 69 -13.88 -1.14 -9.18
N VAL A 70 -12.89 -0.23 -9.18
CA VAL A 70 -13.09 1.15 -9.64
C VAL A 70 -13.62 1.20 -11.08
N ASN A 71 -13.02 0.39 -11.96
CA ASN A 71 -13.37 0.38 -13.39
C ASN A 71 -14.76 -0.24 -13.65
N ASN A 72 -15.15 -1.24 -12.86
CA ASN A 72 -16.35 -2.04 -13.13
C ASN A 72 -17.52 -1.75 -12.17
N LEU A 73 -17.38 -0.86 -11.18
CA LEU A 73 -18.40 -0.65 -10.14
C LEU A 73 -19.77 -0.27 -10.74
N SER A 74 -19.80 0.56 -11.78
CA SER A 74 -21.04 0.93 -12.43
C SER A 74 -21.72 -0.25 -13.13
N GLN A 75 -20.93 -1.11 -13.76
CA GLN A 75 -21.42 -2.32 -14.42
C GLN A 75 -21.94 -3.34 -13.39
N MET A 76 -21.20 -3.50 -12.28
CA MET A 76 -21.61 -4.35 -11.16
C MET A 76 -23.01 -3.95 -10.63
N VAL A 77 -23.21 -2.65 -10.40
CA VAL A 77 -24.50 -2.13 -9.91
C VAL A 77 -25.61 -2.32 -10.96
N SER A 78 -25.32 -2.05 -12.25
CA SER A 78 -26.30 -2.17 -13.33
C SER A 78 -26.71 -3.61 -13.63
N ALA A 79 -25.83 -4.55 -13.37
CA ALA A 79 -26.12 -5.98 -13.55
C ALA A 79 -27.10 -6.54 -12.51
N TYR A 80 -27.37 -5.78 -11.44
CA TYR A 80 -28.27 -6.22 -10.38
C TYR A 80 -29.70 -5.73 -10.61
N PRO A 81 -30.69 -6.63 -10.87
CA PRO A 81 -32.04 -6.21 -11.26
C PRO A 81 -32.73 -5.32 -10.24
N SER A 82 -32.52 -5.56 -8.93
CA SER A 82 -33.13 -4.77 -7.87
C SER A 82 -32.55 -3.35 -7.74
N LEU A 83 -31.34 -3.10 -8.27
CA LEU A 83 -30.66 -1.81 -8.24
C LEU A 83 -30.73 -1.10 -9.61
N ALA A 84 -31.13 -1.82 -10.66
CA ALA A 84 -31.14 -1.31 -12.04
C ALA A 84 -31.95 -0.02 -12.24
N PRO A 85 -33.14 0.20 -11.62
CA PRO A 85 -33.90 1.41 -11.80
C PRO A 85 -33.13 2.70 -11.47
N ASP A 86 -32.27 2.65 -10.42
CA ASP A 86 -31.47 3.78 -9.94
C ASP A 86 -29.97 3.53 -10.04
N ALA A 87 -29.53 2.63 -10.94
CA ALA A 87 -28.15 2.18 -11.03
C ALA A 87 -27.15 3.33 -11.18
N ALA A 88 -27.48 4.36 -11.96
CA ALA A 88 -26.62 5.51 -12.17
C ALA A 88 -26.45 6.39 -10.89
N ALA A 89 -27.49 6.53 -10.09
CA ALA A 89 -27.41 7.27 -8.82
C ALA A 89 -26.68 6.46 -7.76
N THR A 90 -26.99 5.16 -7.68
CA THR A 90 -26.35 4.21 -6.75
C THR A 90 -24.86 4.07 -7.04
N SER A 91 -24.45 3.86 -8.29
CA SER A 91 -23.03 3.74 -8.64
C SER A 91 -22.24 5.01 -8.36
N ARG A 92 -22.82 6.20 -8.61
CA ARG A 92 -22.19 7.48 -8.25
C ARG A 92 -21.98 7.61 -6.74
N SER A 93 -22.95 7.18 -5.94
CA SER A 93 -22.87 7.24 -4.47
C SER A 93 -21.81 6.26 -3.93
N LEU A 94 -21.77 5.04 -4.45
CA LEU A 94 -20.78 4.04 -4.10
C LEU A 94 -19.37 4.45 -4.55
N MET A 95 -19.22 5.09 -5.71
CA MET A 95 -17.93 5.62 -6.18
C MET A 95 -17.40 6.73 -5.26
N LYS A 96 -18.29 7.64 -4.81
CA LYS A 96 -17.91 8.66 -3.80
C LYS A 96 -17.48 8.01 -2.48
N LEU A 97 -18.20 7.01 -2.02
CA LEU A 97 -17.88 6.27 -0.82
C LEU A 97 -16.51 5.57 -0.95
N LEU A 98 -16.26 4.91 -2.07
CA LEU A 98 -14.98 4.28 -2.39
C LEU A 98 -13.83 5.31 -2.37
N ALA A 99 -14.03 6.48 -2.98
CA ALA A 99 -13.03 7.55 -2.99
C ALA A 99 -12.74 8.08 -1.59
N CYS A 100 -13.78 8.29 -0.76
CA CYS A 100 -13.62 8.71 0.63
C CYS A 100 -12.84 7.69 1.45
N THR A 101 -13.24 6.41 1.39
CA THR A 101 -12.58 5.34 2.13
C THR A 101 -11.15 5.08 1.64
N ASN A 102 -10.87 5.22 0.34
CA ASN A 102 -9.53 5.16 -0.22
C ASN A 102 -8.63 6.27 0.38
N THR A 103 -9.13 7.50 0.44
CA THR A 103 -8.39 8.62 1.04
C THR A 103 -8.12 8.39 2.52
N LEU A 104 -9.13 7.94 3.26
CA LEU A 104 -8.98 7.61 4.68
C LEU A 104 -8.00 6.45 4.88
N GLY A 105 -8.04 5.43 4.03
CA GLY A 105 -7.11 4.31 4.04
C GLY A 105 -5.65 4.75 3.89
N ARG A 106 -5.36 5.69 2.98
CA ARG A 106 -4.02 6.28 2.80
C ARG A 106 -3.55 7.03 4.06
N LEU A 107 -4.40 7.90 4.59
CA LEU A 107 -4.05 8.73 5.75
C LEU A 107 -3.90 7.92 7.02
N ALA A 108 -4.85 7.03 7.29
CA ALA A 108 -4.87 6.24 8.52
C ALA A 108 -3.77 5.17 8.56
N SER A 109 -3.42 4.58 7.41
CA SER A 109 -2.41 3.51 7.35
C SER A 109 -1.01 4.00 7.73
N GLY A 110 -0.67 5.26 7.43
CA GLY A 110 0.57 5.88 7.90
C GLY A 110 0.66 5.86 9.43
N SER A 111 -0.31 6.48 10.07
CA SER A 111 -0.36 6.57 11.54
C SER A 111 -0.51 5.19 12.21
N LEU A 112 -1.26 4.28 11.58
CA LEU A 112 -1.47 2.93 12.11
C LEU A 112 -0.20 2.09 12.00
N SER A 113 0.49 2.14 10.87
CA SER A 113 1.76 1.45 10.66
C SER A 113 2.82 1.91 11.67
N ASP A 114 2.93 3.22 11.92
CA ASP A 114 3.89 3.76 12.87
C ASP A 114 3.58 3.31 14.31
N LYS A 115 2.30 3.28 14.70
CA LYS A 115 1.88 2.78 16.02
C LYS A 115 2.12 1.28 16.18
N LEU A 116 2.00 0.50 15.11
CA LEU A 116 2.18 -0.95 15.11
C LEU A 116 3.64 -1.37 14.85
N ALA A 117 4.51 -0.45 14.42
CA ALA A 117 5.89 -0.73 14.03
C ALA A 117 6.71 -1.49 15.09
N HIS A 118 6.37 -1.32 16.38
CA HIS A 118 7.00 -2.06 17.48
C HIS A 118 6.58 -3.54 17.58
N LYS A 119 5.44 -3.92 16.96
CA LYS A 119 4.87 -5.28 17.07
C LYS A 119 4.80 -6.00 15.74
N VAL A 120 4.64 -5.26 14.65
CA VAL A 120 4.37 -5.80 13.31
C VAL A 120 5.31 -5.13 12.31
N GLY A 121 6.10 -5.94 11.62
CA GLY A 121 6.94 -5.45 10.52
C GLY A 121 6.07 -4.91 9.37
N ARG A 122 6.61 -3.94 8.61
CA ARG A 122 5.86 -3.29 7.51
C ARG A 122 5.45 -4.26 6.41
N VAL A 123 6.28 -5.26 6.12
CA VAL A 123 5.93 -6.34 5.18
C VAL A 123 4.73 -7.12 5.70
N GLN A 124 4.74 -7.50 6.98
CA GLN A 124 3.64 -8.23 7.61
C GLN A 124 2.35 -7.40 7.66
N PHE A 125 2.47 -6.09 7.94
CA PHE A 125 1.34 -5.17 7.87
C PHE A 125 0.73 -5.15 6.47
N THR A 126 1.55 -5.17 5.41
CA THR A 126 1.09 -5.24 4.03
C THR A 126 0.38 -6.55 3.70
N VAL A 127 0.82 -7.67 4.26
CA VAL A 127 0.10 -8.96 4.14
C VAL A 127 -1.31 -8.85 4.74
N TYR A 128 -1.48 -8.18 5.88
CA TYR A 128 -2.80 -7.94 6.46
C TYR A 128 -3.68 -7.05 5.56
N LEU A 129 -3.08 -6.05 4.90
CA LEU A 129 -3.82 -5.22 3.94
C LEU A 129 -4.25 -6.01 2.70
N LEU A 130 -3.43 -6.94 2.22
CA LEU A 130 -3.79 -7.85 1.12
C LEU A 130 -4.93 -8.80 1.53
N ALA A 131 -4.87 -9.34 2.75
CA ALA A 131 -5.96 -10.14 3.29
C ALA A 131 -7.26 -9.34 3.43
N LEU A 132 -7.16 -8.09 3.88
CA LEU A 132 -8.31 -7.17 3.95
C LEU A 132 -8.88 -6.88 2.56
N MET A 133 -8.03 -6.71 1.54
CA MET A 133 -8.48 -6.56 0.15
C MET A 133 -9.25 -7.79 -0.31
N ALA A 134 -8.75 -9.00 -0.05
CA ALA A 134 -9.42 -10.25 -0.40
C ALA A 134 -10.78 -10.39 0.30
N LEU A 135 -10.88 -10.02 1.58
CA LEU A 135 -12.14 -9.99 2.32
C LEU A 135 -13.14 -8.99 1.72
N GLY A 136 -12.66 -7.82 1.29
CA GLY A 136 -13.49 -6.82 0.61
C GLY A 136 -14.04 -7.33 -0.73
N GLN A 137 -13.21 -8.00 -1.53
CA GLN A 137 -13.63 -8.64 -2.78
C GLN A 137 -14.67 -9.74 -2.54
N PHE A 138 -14.46 -10.55 -1.50
CA PHE A 138 -15.40 -11.58 -1.11
C PHE A 138 -16.74 -10.99 -0.65
N ALA A 139 -16.72 -9.90 0.13
CA ALA A 139 -17.94 -9.19 0.51
C ALA A 139 -18.71 -8.63 -0.69
N LEU A 140 -18.00 -8.08 -1.70
CA LEU A 140 -18.60 -7.67 -2.97
C LEU A 140 -19.25 -8.86 -3.69
N ALA A 141 -18.55 -10.00 -3.78
CA ALA A 141 -19.06 -11.19 -4.45
C ALA A 141 -20.33 -11.75 -3.76
N ILE A 142 -20.37 -11.78 -2.42
CA ILE A 142 -21.55 -12.18 -1.66
C ILE A 142 -22.68 -11.16 -1.88
N GLY A 143 -22.38 -9.87 -1.82
CA GLY A 143 -23.37 -8.81 -2.04
C GLY A 143 -24.01 -8.92 -3.43
N LEU A 144 -23.22 -9.21 -4.45
CA LEU A 144 -23.71 -9.41 -5.82
C LEU A 144 -24.42 -10.76 -6.04
N GLY A 145 -24.02 -11.81 -5.31
CA GLY A 145 -24.65 -13.14 -5.40
C GLY A 145 -25.82 -13.37 -4.46
N GLY A 146 -25.97 -12.50 -3.46
CA GLY A 146 -26.99 -12.64 -2.42
C GLY A 146 -28.35 -12.09 -2.81
N THR A 147 -29.39 -12.72 -2.33
CA THR A 147 -30.78 -12.37 -2.68
C THR A 147 -31.44 -11.44 -1.69
N THR A 148 -30.98 -11.39 -0.44
CA THR A 148 -31.71 -10.77 0.66
C THR A 148 -31.30 -9.32 0.98
N ALA A 149 -30.04 -8.93 0.74
CA ALA A 149 -29.57 -7.58 1.03
C ALA A 149 -28.37 -7.17 0.15
N PRO A 150 -28.51 -7.08 -1.18
CA PRO A 150 -27.40 -6.81 -2.10
C PRO A 150 -26.72 -5.47 -1.81
N MET A 151 -27.48 -4.45 -1.44
CA MET A 151 -26.97 -3.12 -1.13
C MET A 151 -25.99 -3.14 0.09
N VAL A 152 -26.29 -3.93 1.11
CA VAL A 152 -25.44 -4.03 2.30
C VAL A 152 -24.09 -4.65 1.93
N GLY A 153 -24.09 -5.75 1.18
CA GLY A 153 -22.85 -6.39 0.71
C GLY A 153 -22.02 -5.48 -0.17
N LEU A 154 -22.66 -4.74 -1.10
CA LEU A 154 -22.00 -3.74 -1.93
C LEU A 154 -21.38 -2.61 -1.12
N VAL A 155 -22.12 -2.02 -0.17
CA VAL A 155 -21.62 -0.93 0.68
C VAL A 155 -20.45 -1.42 1.53
N VAL A 156 -20.58 -2.55 2.21
CA VAL A 156 -19.52 -3.12 3.04
C VAL A 156 -18.29 -3.45 2.19
N GLY A 157 -18.49 -4.12 1.05
CA GLY A 157 -17.41 -4.46 0.14
C GLY A 157 -16.67 -3.23 -0.39
N VAL A 158 -17.40 -2.21 -0.83
CA VAL A 158 -16.84 -0.93 -1.33
C VAL A 158 -16.05 -0.21 -0.24
N VAL A 159 -16.53 -0.17 1.00
CA VAL A 159 -15.83 0.44 2.14
C VAL A 159 -14.52 -0.29 2.43
N VAL A 160 -14.55 -1.62 2.51
CA VAL A 160 -13.38 -2.43 2.84
C VAL A 160 -12.36 -2.40 1.69
N VAL A 161 -12.81 -2.56 0.43
CA VAL A 161 -11.95 -2.45 -0.75
C VAL A 161 -11.33 -1.06 -0.85
N GLY A 162 -12.12 0.01 -0.70
CA GLY A 162 -11.64 1.38 -0.73
C GLY A 162 -10.55 1.62 0.30
N TRP A 163 -10.75 1.20 1.54
CA TRP A 163 -9.76 1.32 2.61
C TRP A 163 -8.47 0.54 2.28
N ALA A 164 -8.58 -0.75 1.95
CA ALA A 164 -7.43 -1.60 1.63
C ALA A 164 -6.65 -1.08 0.41
N PHE A 165 -7.36 -0.62 -0.62
CA PHE A 165 -6.80 -0.03 -1.84
C PHE A 165 -5.96 1.22 -1.52
N GLY A 166 -6.50 2.15 -0.70
CA GLY A 166 -5.77 3.32 -0.25
C GLY A 166 -4.53 2.97 0.58
N ALA A 167 -4.68 2.04 1.52
CA ALA A 167 -3.61 1.58 2.39
C ALA A 167 -2.46 0.92 1.62
N LEU A 168 -2.76 0.09 0.60
CA LEU A 168 -1.76 -0.55 -0.27
C LEU A 168 -1.01 0.48 -1.13
N PHE A 169 -1.69 1.50 -1.64
CA PHE A 169 -1.03 2.60 -2.35
C PHE A 169 -0.05 3.36 -1.46
N TRP A 170 -0.39 3.57 -0.19
CA TRP A 170 0.50 4.17 0.79
C TRP A 170 1.70 3.26 1.10
N ALA A 171 1.45 1.95 1.30
CA ALA A 171 2.48 1.00 1.68
C ALA A 171 3.52 0.76 0.58
N THR A 172 3.12 0.81 -0.69
CA THR A 172 3.98 0.47 -1.85
C THR A 172 5.28 1.28 -1.91
N PRO A 173 5.27 2.64 -1.89
CA PRO A 173 6.51 3.41 -1.96
C PRO A 173 7.42 3.16 -0.76
N LEU A 174 6.84 2.95 0.41
CA LEU A 174 7.58 2.67 1.64
C LEU A 174 8.32 1.34 1.55
N LEU A 175 7.64 0.29 1.09
CA LEU A 175 8.25 -1.03 0.89
C LEU A 175 9.29 -1.05 -0.22
N VAL A 176 9.08 -0.31 -1.31
CA VAL A 176 10.11 -0.16 -2.37
C VAL A 176 11.39 0.42 -1.79
N MET A 177 11.28 1.42 -0.93
CA MET A 177 12.44 2.04 -0.28
C MET A 177 13.12 1.09 0.69
N GLU A 178 12.37 0.31 1.46
CA GLU A 178 12.90 -0.65 2.43
C GLU A 178 13.54 -1.89 1.76
N LEU A 179 12.90 -2.45 0.74
CA LEU A 179 13.35 -3.68 0.09
C LEU A 179 14.47 -3.43 -0.92
N PHE A 180 14.39 -2.33 -1.67
CA PHE A 180 15.29 -2.09 -2.79
C PHE A 180 16.22 -0.90 -2.60
N GLY A 181 16.09 -0.17 -1.49
CA GLY A 181 16.96 0.94 -1.12
C GLY A 181 16.58 2.28 -1.75
N PRO A 182 17.12 3.40 -1.19
CA PRO A 182 16.72 4.76 -1.56
C PRO A 182 17.38 5.29 -2.83
N LYS A 183 18.58 4.84 -3.21
CA LYS A 183 19.39 5.44 -4.28
C LYS A 183 18.66 5.47 -5.63
N ASN A 184 18.02 4.36 -6.00
CA ASN A 184 17.30 4.22 -7.27
C ASN A 184 15.79 4.18 -7.07
N PHE A 185 15.29 4.78 -5.99
CA PHE A 185 13.89 4.71 -5.58
C PHE A 185 12.90 5.03 -6.70
N GLY A 186 13.13 6.13 -7.46
CA GLY A 186 12.22 6.56 -8.53
C GLY A 186 12.05 5.51 -9.62
N ALA A 187 13.16 4.94 -10.10
CA ALA A 187 13.14 3.90 -11.13
C ALA A 187 12.54 2.58 -10.61
N ASN A 188 12.96 2.16 -9.41
CA ASN A 188 12.44 0.94 -8.77
C ASN A 188 10.93 1.06 -8.51
N ARG A 189 10.47 2.24 -8.04
CA ARG A 189 9.03 2.55 -7.83
C ARG A 189 8.27 2.54 -9.15
N GLY A 190 8.89 3.03 -10.24
CA GLY A 190 8.31 3.00 -11.58
C GLY A 190 8.07 1.58 -12.07
N LEU A 191 9.04 0.68 -11.91
CA LEU A 191 8.89 -0.74 -12.28
C LEU A 191 7.78 -1.43 -11.49
N VAL A 192 7.75 -1.26 -10.16
CA VAL A 192 6.67 -1.80 -9.33
C VAL A 192 5.33 -1.16 -9.69
N GLY A 193 5.32 0.11 -10.13
CA GLY A 193 4.13 0.83 -10.56
C GLY A 193 3.41 0.24 -11.77
N LEU A 194 4.07 -0.63 -12.55
CA LEU A 194 3.43 -1.37 -13.63
C LEU A 194 2.49 -2.47 -13.12
N SER A 195 2.72 -2.98 -11.92
CA SER A 195 1.94 -4.10 -11.38
C SER A 195 0.43 -3.82 -11.27
N PRO A 196 -0.05 -2.66 -10.78
CA PRO A 196 -1.48 -2.34 -10.76
C PRO A 196 -2.09 -2.19 -12.15
N ALA A 197 -1.31 -1.70 -13.13
CA ALA A 197 -1.78 -1.55 -14.50
C ALA A 197 -2.06 -2.93 -15.13
N ILE A 198 -1.19 -3.90 -14.91
CA ILE A 198 -1.38 -5.28 -15.40
C ILE A 198 -2.53 -5.97 -14.64
N GLY A 199 -2.61 -5.78 -13.31
CA GLY A 199 -3.62 -6.45 -12.49
C GLY A 199 -5.02 -5.84 -12.56
N GLY A 200 -5.18 -4.62 -13.10
CA GLY A 200 -6.47 -3.93 -13.23
C GLY A 200 -7.18 -4.12 -14.57
N TYR A 201 -6.54 -4.83 -15.48
CA TYR A 201 -7.10 -5.28 -16.75
C TYR A 201 -7.49 -6.74 -16.67
#